data_c098ec3a53d6d791644b38ab657dce3a
#
_entry.id   c098ec3a53d6d791644b38ab657dce3a
#
_cell.length_a   1.000
_cell.length_b   1.000
_cell.length_c   1.000
_cell.angle_alpha   90.00
_cell.angle_beta   90.00
_cell.angle_gamma   90.00
#
_symmetry.space_group_name_H-M   'P 1'
#
loop_
_entity.id
_entity.type
_entity.pdbx_description
1 polymer ?
#
loop_
_entity_poly.entity_id
_entity_poly.type
_entity_poly.pdbx_seq_one_letter_code
_entity_poly.pdbx_strand_id
1 'polypeptide(L)'
;MPFDFDLQRYPATSGCYLMRDVARQVIYVGKAKNLRRRLASYFRPNRRRRTHRDYRMSRLVAAIATIDVILVRNEMESLVLENNLIKHYHPRFNRMLMPEDTGYHYIVLTDESLPRLLPYRKKRINKALAGKDVEQRLGPYLTRESRDGLLTYVADRFGLRTCHPLATRVCLRYHLGACTGICEQRVSEDDYAAAVRAALAFLARPNADLVADMRTEVATCAERLEFERAQRIKEQMLALEATLQPQIVERDVDYDQDVVYFGPDKARRALVATIRKGVLLDVALCTLDETTAYVQACRDFLLARYPHSGPDEVLCNMPEEALAAFAIQGNKGRVRVPTAGVEQELLELCRLNYEYQVKVCS
;
A
#
# COMPACT_ATOMS: atom_id res chain seq x y z
N MET A 1 31.23 -3.73 13.16
CA MET A 1 31.38 -4.98 12.36
C MET A 1 30.46 -4.88 11.18
N PRO A 2 30.79 -5.40 9.98
CA PRO A 2 29.84 -5.45 8.87
C PRO A 2 28.64 -6.31 9.29
N PHE A 3 27.44 -5.92 8.86
CA PHE A 3 26.21 -6.67 9.12
C PHE A 3 26.31 -8.06 8.49
N ASP A 4 26.13 -9.10 9.30
CA ASP A 4 26.12 -10.49 8.83
C ASP A 4 24.72 -10.84 8.29
N PHE A 5 24.63 -10.99 6.96
CA PHE A 5 23.37 -11.24 6.28
C PHE A 5 23.13 -12.74 6.13
N ASP A 6 22.23 -13.27 6.94
CA ASP A 6 21.76 -14.64 6.80
C ASP A 6 20.43 -14.67 6.03
N LEU A 7 20.45 -15.26 4.82
CA LEU A 7 19.30 -15.39 3.93
C LEU A 7 18.15 -16.21 4.52
N GLN A 8 18.45 -17.17 5.39
CA GLN A 8 17.44 -18.09 5.92
C GLN A 8 16.55 -17.42 6.97
N ARG A 9 17.03 -16.35 7.60
CA ARG A 9 16.25 -15.56 8.55
C ARG A 9 15.05 -14.84 7.94
N TYR A 10 15.04 -14.64 6.62
CA TYR A 10 14.00 -13.86 5.96
C TYR A 10 13.00 -14.73 5.21
N PRO A 11 11.68 -14.47 5.34
CA PRO A 11 10.63 -15.27 4.72
C PRO A 11 10.50 -14.94 3.22
N ALA A 12 9.91 -15.87 2.47
CA ALA A 12 9.60 -15.69 1.05
C ALA A 12 8.18 -15.11 0.83
N THR A 13 7.72 -14.25 1.73
CA THR A 13 6.39 -13.64 1.75
C THR A 13 6.44 -12.13 1.50
N SER A 14 5.26 -11.51 1.30
CA SER A 14 5.12 -10.07 1.16
C SER A 14 5.34 -9.34 2.50
N GLY A 15 5.95 -8.16 2.43
CA GLY A 15 6.16 -7.34 3.60
C GLY A 15 6.99 -6.09 3.35
N CYS A 16 7.19 -5.33 4.43
CA CYS A 16 8.12 -4.22 4.50
C CYS A 16 9.34 -4.59 5.34
N TYR A 17 10.46 -3.95 5.03
CA TYR A 17 11.69 -4.08 5.81
C TYR A 17 12.24 -2.71 6.15
N LEU A 18 12.74 -2.58 7.38
CA LEU A 18 13.34 -1.39 7.93
C LEU A 18 14.80 -1.68 8.21
N MET A 19 15.71 -0.98 7.55
CA MET A 19 17.13 -1.07 7.84
C MET A 19 17.51 -0.01 8.86
N ARG A 20 18.14 -0.42 9.95
CA ARG A 20 18.58 0.47 11.03
C ARG A 20 20.10 0.54 11.12
N ASP A 21 20.61 1.69 11.53
CA ASP A 21 22.04 1.87 11.84
C ASP A 21 22.35 1.50 13.30
N VAL A 22 23.61 1.67 13.68
CA VAL A 22 24.12 1.36 15.03
C VAL A 22 23.43 2.17 16.14
N ALA A 23 22.86 3.34 15.81
CA ALA A 23 22.06 4.15 16.73
C ALA A 23 20.59 3.73 16.75
N ARG A 24 20.23 2.60 16.13
CA ARG A 24 18.86 2.10 15.93
C ARG A 24 17.92 3.03 15.14
N GLN A 25 18.48 4.02 14.45
CA GLN A 25 17.68 4.89 13.59
C GLN A 25 17.32 4.18 12.29
N VAL A 26 16.07 4.32 11.85
CA VAL A 26 15.63 3.82 10.56
C VAL A 26 16.28 4.62 9.44
N ILE A 27 17.18 3.99 8.69
CA ILE A 27 17.94 4.64 7.62
C ILE A 27 17.38 4.36 6.22
N TYR A 28 16.63 3.26 6.07
CA TYR A 28 15.95 2.89 4.83
C TYR A 28 14.72 2.03 5.12
N VAL A 29 13.66 2.25 4.37
CA VAL A 29 12.44 1.43 4.34
C VAL A 29 12.22 0.95 2.91
N GLY A 30 11.77 -0.29 2.74
CA GLY A 30 11.41 -0.82 1.44
C GLY A 30 10.40 -1.95 1.53
N LYS A 31 9.69 -2.19 0.43
CA LYS A 31 8.73 -3.29 0.29
C LYS A 31 9.23 -4.42 -0.60
N ALA A 32 8.65 -5.58 -0.45
CA ALA A 32 8.87 -6.71 -1.35
C ALA A 32 7.66 -7.64 -1.42
N LYS A 33 7.39 -8.22 -2.60
CA LYS A 33 6.53 -9.41 -2.76
C LYS A 33 7.16 -10.66 -2.14
N ASN A 34 8.50 -10.70 -2.15
CA ASN A 34 9.30 -11.77 -1.57
C ASN A 34 10.50 -11.13 -0.87
N LEU A 35 10.39 -11.00 0.46
CA LEU A 35 11.38 -10.36 1.30
C LEU A 35 12.75 -11.02 1.18
N ARG A 36 12.82 -12.36 1.22
CA ARG A 36 14.07 -13.11 1.09
C ARG A 36 14.81 -12.76 -0.19
N ARG A 37 14.13 -12.82 -1.34
CA ARG A 37 14.73 -12.52 -2.65
C ARG A 37 15.17 -11.06 -2.74
N ARG A 38 14.36 -10.16 -2.21
CA ARG A 38 14.60 -8.72 -2.24
C ARG A 38 15.82 -8.34 -1.39
N LEU A 39 15.87 -8.81 -0.15
CA LEU A 39 16.97 -8.54 0.77
C LEU A 39 18.28 -9.15 0.24
N ALA A 40 18.25 -10.38 -0.27
CA ALA A 40 19.42 -10.99 -0.91
C ALA A 40 20.00 -10.13 -2.04
N SER A 41 19.18 -9.37 -2.75
CA SER A 41 19.65 -8.52 -3.85
C SER A 41 20.57 -7.37 -3.42
N TYR A 42 20.52 -6.95 -2.16
CA TYR A 42 21.42 -5.92 -1.61
C TYR A 42 22.82 -6.43 -1.30
N PHE A 43 22.93 -7.72 -0.94
CA PHE A 43 24.18 -8.32 -0.46
C PHE A 43 24.87 -9.18 -1.52
N ARG A 44 24.27 -9.36 -2.72
CA ARG A 44 24.93 -10.04 -3.84
C ARG A 44 26.00 -9.14 -4.44
N PRO A 45 27.23 -9.65 -4.68
CA PRO A 45 28.28 -8.87 -5.31
C PRO A 45 27.86 -8.50 -6.74
N ASN A 46 27.73 -7.20 -6.99
CA ASN A 46 27.40 -6.70 -8.33
C ASN A 46 28.69 -6.66 -9.20
N ARG A 47 28.83 -7.57 -10.18
CA ARG A 47 29.94 -7.62 -11.10
C ARG A 47 29.85 -6.68 -12.31
N ARG A 48 28.75 -5.89 -12.43
CA ARG A 48 28.50 -4.97 -13.55
C ARG A 48 28.89 -3.54 -13.20
N ARG A 49 29.15 -2.72 -14.22
CA ARG A 49 29.61 -1.31 -14.15
C ARG A 49 29.05 -0.53 -12.96
N ARG A 50 29.95 0.08 -12.18
CA ARG A 50 29.61 0.96 -11.05
C ARG A 50 28.90 2.22 -11.56
N THR A 51 27.63 2.34 -11.27
CA THR A 51 26.84 3.55 -11.49
C THR A 51 26.79 4.40 -10.21
N HIS A 52 26.38 5.66 -10.31
CA HIS A 52 26.16 6.54 -9.15
C HIS A 52 25.12 5.94 -8.16
N ARG A 53 24.19 5.13 -8.67
CA ARG A 53 23.22 4.38 -7.87
C ARG A 53 23.88 3.27 -7.07
N ASP A 54 24.87 2.59 -7.65
CA ASP A 54 25.60 1.51 -6.97
C ASP A 54 26.44 2.04 -5.82
N TYR A 55 27.01 3.24 -5.93
CA TYR A 55 27.72 3.91 -4.84
C TYR A 55 26.82 4.24 -3.65
N ARG A 56 25.62 4.77 -3.91
CA ARG A 56 24.63 5.06 -2.84
C ARG A 56 24.16 3.78 -2.16
N MET A 57 23.94 2.71 -2.93
CA MET A 57 23.55 1.41 -2.43
C MET A 57 24.64 0.79 -1.55
N SER A 58 25.90 0.90 -1.94
CA SER A 58 27.03 0.44 -1.14
C SER A 58 27.14 1.19 0.20
N ARG A 59 26.87 2.52 0.22
CA ARG A 59 26.81 3.30 1.45
C ARG A 59 25.66 2.88 2.36
N LEU A 60 24.48 2.56 1.79
CA LEU A 60 23.38 2.03 2.55
C LEU A 60 23.80 0.71 3.23
N VAL A 61 24.27 -0.26 2.43
CA VAL A 61 24.67 -1.59 2.94
C VAL A 61 25.72 -1.49 4.04
N ALA A 62 26.71 -0.60 3.88
CA ALA A 62 27.76 -0.37 4.88
C ALA A 62 27.24 0.25 6.18
N ALA A 63 26.09 0.92 6.16
CA ALA A 63 25.50 1.58 7.32
C ALA A 63 24.48 0.70 8.08
N ILE A 64 24.13 -0.49 7.57
CA ILE A 64 23.15 -1.39 8.19
C ILE A 64 23.77 -2.03 9.43
N ALA A 65 23.07 -1.94 10.56
CA ALA A 65 23.33 -2.71 11.76
C ALA A 65 22.27 -3.79 12.01
N THR A 66 21.00 -3.49 11.74
CA THR A 66 19.88 -4.46 11.83
C THR A 66 18.88 -4.28 10.70
N ILE A 67 18.14 -5.35 10.40
CA ILE A 67 17.02 -5.33 9.46
C ILE A 67 15.81 -5.92 10.16
N ASP A 68 14.81 -5.07 10.42
CA ASP A 68 13.50 -5.49 10.92
C ASP A 68 12.58 -5.74 9.76
N VAL A 69 11.62 -6.65 9.94
CA VAL A 69 10.65 -7.04 8.92
C VAL A 69 9.24 -7.00 9.51
N ILE A 70 8.33 -6.42 8.77
CA ILE A 70 6.88 -6.44 9.03
C ILE A 70 6.21 -7.20 7.90
N LEU A 71 5.66 -8.36 8.21
CA LEU A 71 4.89 -9.17 7.28
C LEU A 71 3.51 -8.56 7.08
N VAL A 72 2.99 -8.63 5.87
CA VAL A 72 1.64 -8.21 5.51
C VAL A 72 0.97 -9.28 4.65
N ARG A 73 -0.35 -9.21 4.49
CA ARG A 73 -1.12 -10.24 3.80
C ARG A 73 -0.93 -10.22 2.28
N ASN A 74 -0.73 -9.03 1.70
CA ASN A 74 -0.64 -8.86 0.25
C ASN A 74 0.32 -7.72 -0.14
N GLU A 75 0.55 -7.60 -1.45
CA GLU A 75 1.46 -6.60 -2.00
C GLU A 75 0.95 -5.16 -1.82
N MET A 76 -0.37 -4.97 -1.85
CA MET A 76 -0.98 -3.65 -1.66
C MET A 76 -0.74 -3.13 -0.24
N GLU A 77 -0.93 -3.96 0.77
CA GLU A 77 -0.59 -3.61 2.15
C GLU A 77 0.89 -3.27 2.30
N SER A 78 1.79 -3.99 1.61
CA SER A 78 3.22 -3.65 1.65
C SER A 78 3.52 -2.29 1.03
N LEU A 79 2.78 -1.88 -0.01
CA LEU A 79 2.94 -0.57 -0.65
C LEU A 79 2.45 0.55 0.27
N VAL A 80 1.27 0.39 0.86
CA VAL A 80 0.69 1.37 1.79
C VAL A 80 1.58 1.53 3.02
N LEU A 81 1.99 0.40 3.61
CA LEU A 81 2.87 0.39 4.78
C LEU A 81 4.22 1.04 4.48
N GLU A 82 4.87 0.73 3.35
CA GLU A 82 6.14 1.37 2.94
C GLU A 82 5.99 2.90 2.88
N ASN A 83 4.93 3.40 2.23
CA ASN A 83 4.68 4.83 2.12
C ASN A 83 4.51 5.51 3.49
N ASN A 84 3.77 4.87 4.39
CA ASN A 84 3.49 5.39 5.73
C ASN A 84 4.75 5.40 6.61
N LEU A 85 5.52 4.31 6.58
CA LEU A 85 6.79 4.23 7.29
C LEU A 85 7.81 5.24 6.77
N ILE A 86 7.88 5.48 5.45
CA ILE A 86 8.76 6.51 4.87
C ILE A 86 8.33 7.91 5.33
N LYS A 87 7.03 8.19 5.38
CA LYS A 87 6.50 9.48 5.87
C LYS A 87 6.75 9.68 7.37
N HIS A 88 6.68 8.60 8.14
CA HIS A 88 6.88 8.64 9.59
C HIS A 88 8.35 8.78 9.99
N TYR A 89 9.22 7.92 9.43
CA TYR A 89 10.63 7.88 9.81
C TYR A 89 11.53 8.83 9.04
N HIS A 90 11.10 9.36 7.90
CA HIS A 90 11.90 10.20 6.99
C HIS A 90 13.31 9.66 6.72
N PRO A 91 13.48 8.37 6.34
CA PRO A 91 14.78 7.72 6.30
C PRO A 91 15.72 8.39 5.30
N ARG A 92 16.97 8.62 5.73
CA ARG A 92 17.95 9.37 4.92
C ARG A 92 18.24 8.75 3.55
N PHE A 93 18.28 7.42 3.45
CA PHE A 93 18.56 6.73 2.19
C PHE A 93 17.33 6.64 1.28
N ASN A 94 16.11 6.68 1.78
CA ASN A 94 14.92 6.82 0.94
C ASN A 94 14.94 8.15 0.18
N ARG A 95 15.29 9.25 0.84
CA ARG A 95 15.47 10.56 0.18
C ARG A 95 16.55 10.54 -0.89
N MET A 96 17.63 9.80 -0.66
CA MET A 96 18.77 9.73 -1.61
C MET A 96 18.49 8.79 -2.79
N LEU A 97 17.79 7.66 -2.55
CA LEU A 97 17.52 6.62 -3.55
C LEU A 97 16.20 6.82 -4.30
N MET A 98 15.24 7.42 -3.62
CA MET A 98 13.91 7.73 -4.14
C MET A 98 13.52 9.15 -3.74
N PRO A 99 14.16 10.20 -4.29
CA PRO A 99 13.79 11.56 -3.95
C PRO A 99 12.34 11.81 -4.37
N GLU A 100 11.44 11.93 -3.40
CA GLU A 100 10.06 12.39 -3.49
C GLU A 100 9.08 11.52 -4.32
N ASP A 101 9.26 10.20 -4.40
CA ASP A 101 8.34 9.30 -5.09
C ASP A 101 7.30 8.74 -4.10
N THR A 102 6.48 9.60 -3.53
CA THR A 102 5.30 9.23 -2.73
C THR A 102 4.20 8.80 -3.69
N GLY A 103 4.16 7.63 -3.95
CA GLY A 103 3.39 6.54 -4.48
C GLY A 103 2.00 6.75 -5.10
N TYR A 104 1.32 7.86 -4.96
CA TYR A 104 -0.01 8.03 -5.53
C TYR A 104 0.03 8.46 -7.00
N HIS A 105 -0.78 7.78 -7.79
CA HIS A 105 -0.98 8.04 -9.21
C HIS A 105 -2.30 8.76 -9.42
N TYR A 106 -2.35 9.67 -10.40
CA TYR A 106 -3.54 10.45 -10.73
C TYR A 106 -3.82 10.39 -12.22
N ILE A 107 -5.06 10.64 -12.58
CA ILE A 107 -5.49 10.96 -13.95
C ILE A 107 -5.79 12.45 -13.98
N VAL A 108 -5.39 13.14 -15.05
CA VAL A 108 -5.66 14.57 -15.23
C VAL A 108 -6.28 14.82 -16.60
N LEU A 109 -7.11 15.83 -16.67
CA LEU A 109 -7.63 16.37 -17.92
C LEU A 109 -6.65 17.41 -18.47
N THR A 110 -6.37 17.37 -19.78
CA THR A 110 -5.55 18.40 -20.45
C THR A 110 -6.38 19.65 -20.72
N ASP A 111 -5.73 20.81 -20.60
CA ASP A 111 -6.30 22.11 -20.99
C ASP A 111 -6.06 22.34 -22.51
N GLU A 112 -6.75 21.58 -23.35
CA GLU A 112 -6.77 21.65 -24.81
C GLU A 112 -8.20 21.91 -25.28
N SER A 113 -8.41 22.47 -26.47
CA SER A 113 -9.75 22.64 -27.06
C SER A 113 -10.50 21.31 -27.16
N LEU A 114 -9.77 20.23 -27.49
CA LEU A 114 -10.26 18.84 -27.48
C LEU A 114 -9.50 18.08 -26.38
N PRO A 115 -9.95 18.13 -25.11
CA PRO A 115 -9.16 17.63 -23.99
C PRO A 115 -8.98 16.11 -24.01
N ARG A 116 -7.89 15.67 -23.39
CA ARG A 116 -7.53 14.25 -23.20
C ARG A 116 -7.34 13.94 -21.73
N LEU A 117 -7.54 12.69 -21.38
CA LEU A 117 -7.11 12.17 -20.08
C LEU A 117 -5.66 11.69 -20.16
N LEU A 118 -4.83 12.11 -19.22
CA LEU A 118 -3.42 11.72 -19.15
C LEU A 118 -3.06 11.16 -17.77
N PRO A 119 -2.09 10.22 -17.73
CA PRO A 119 -1.51 9.76 -16.48
C PRO A 119 -0.67 10.87 -15.85
N TYR A 120 -0.94 11.19 -14.58
CA TYR A 120 -0.20 12.21 -13.84
C TYR A 120 0.50 11.61 -12.62
N ARG A 121 1.71 12.14 -12.38
CA ARG A 121 2.52 11.92 -11.17
C ARG A 121 3.03 13.27 -10.69
N LYS A 122 2.91 13.56 -9.41
CA LYS A 122 3.24 14.87 -8.81
C LYS A 122 4.63 15.43 -9.18
N LYS A 123 5.54 14.61 -9.71
CA LYS A 123 6.93 14.97 -10.04
C LYS A 123 7.34 14.95 -11.52
N ARG A 124 6.57 14.32 -12.37
CA ARG A 124 6.81 14.47 -13.81
C ARG A 124 5.76 15.39 -14.38
N ILE A 125 6.05 16.68 -14.30
CA ILE A 125 5.40 17.64 -15.19
C ILE A 125 5.74 17.14 -16.60
N ASN A 126 4.78 16.44 -17.24
CA ASN A 126 4.89 16.16 -18.65
C ASN A 126 5.14 17.52 -19.33
N LYS A 127 6.08 17.62 -20.28
CA LYS A 127 6.33 18.85 -21.02
C LYS A 127 5.05 19.47 -21.61
N ALA A 128 4.03 18.64 -21.86
CA ALA A 128 2.69 19.06 -22.27
C ALA A 128 1.88 19.80 -21.19
N LEU A 129 2.27 19.67 -19.91
CA LEU A 129 1.61 20.30 -18.73
C LEU A 129 2.52 21.33 -18.06
N ALA A 130 3.72 21.58 -18.60
CA ALA A 130 4.66 22.53 -18.07
C ALA A 130 4.08 23.96 -18.16
N GLY A 131 3.71 24.52 -17.00
CA GLY A 131 3.23 25.89 -16.87
C GLY A 131 1.71 26.07 -16.85
N LYS A 132 0.91 24.99 -16.85
CA LYS A 132 -0.55 25.07 -16.69
C LYS A 132 -0.98 24.47 -15.35
N ASP A 133 -1.79 25.20 -14.61
CA ASP A 133 -2.45 24.67 -13.41
C ASP A 133 -3.39 23.55 -13.82
N VAL A 134 -3.16 22.36 -13.29
CA VAL A 134 -4.01 21.19 -13.51
C VAL A 134 -5.24 21.37 -12.62
N GLU A 135 -6.31 21.90 -13.17
CA GLU A 135 -7.53 22.21 -12.42
C GLU A 135 -8.24 20.99 -11.85
N GLN A 136 -8.11 19.84 -12.48
CA GLN A 136 -8.83 18.65 -12.05
C GLN A 136 -7.93 17.41 -12.00
N ARG A 137 -7.69 16.91 -10.77
CA ARG A 137 -6.98 15.66 -10.50
C ARG A 137 -7.98 14.61 -10.04
N LEU A 138 -7.99 13.46 -10.70
CA LEU A 138 -8.84 12.31 -10.40
C LEU A 138 -7.98 11.20 -9.78
N GLY A 139 -8.44 10.58 -8.74
CA GLY A 139 -7.71 9.66 -7.87
C GLY A 139 -7.63 10.19 -6.45
N PRO A 140 -6.77 9.68 -5.56
CA PRO A 140 -5.54 8.93 -5.87
C PRO A 140 -5.73 7.45 -6.23
N TYR A 141 -4.89 6.93 -7.12
CA TYR A 141 -4.78 5.50 -7.41
C TYR A 141 -3.49 4.94 -6.80
N LEU A 142 -3.57 3.79 -6.16
CA LEU A 142 -2.45 3.22 -5.40
C LEU A 142 -1.33 2.67 -6.28
N THR A 143 -1.67 2.10 -7.45
CA THR A 143 -0.69 1.56 -8.38
C THR A 143 -0.75 2.23 -9.74
N ARG A 144 0.36 2.15 -10.48
CA ARG A 144 0.41 2.58 -11.86
C ARG A 144 -0.53 1.74 -12.73
N GLU A 145 -0.54 0.44 -12.49
CA GLU A 145 -1.33 -0.54 -13.23
C GLU A 145 -2.83 -0.25 -13.11
N SER A 146 -3.32 0.02 -11.89
CA SER A 146 -4.75 0.36 -11.69
C SER A 146 -5.11 1.69 -12.36
N ARG A 147 -4.25 2.71 -12.27
CA ARG A 147 -4.45 3.99 -12.96
C ARG A 147 -4.43 3.84 -14.48
N ASP A 148 -3.42 3.18 -15.06
CA ASP A 148 -3.25 3.03 -16.50
C ASP A 148 -4.36 2.15 -17.08
N GLY A 149 -4.77 1.09 -16.37
CA GLY A 149 -5.90 0.25 -16.73
C GLY A 149 -7.21 1.03 -16.75
N LEU A 150 -7.52 1.78 -15.70
CA LEU A 150 -8.73 2.60 -15.63
C LEU A 150 -8.73 3.71 -16.68
N LEU A 151 -7.59 4.37 -16.89
CA LEU A 151 -7.43 5.39 -17.93
C LEU A 151 -7.74 4.84 -19.32
N THR A 152 -7.20 3.65 -19.66
CA THR A 152 -7.45 3.00 -20.93
C THR A 152 -8.91 2.59 -21.08
N TYR A 153 -9.49 1.98 -20.03
CA TYR A 153 -10.89 1.59 -20.01
C TYR A 153 -11.84 2.78 -20.27
N VAL A 154 -11.63 3.88 -19.56
CA VAL A 154 -12.45 5.09 -19.69
C VAL A 154 -12.28 5.72 -21.06
N ALA A 155 -11.05 5.82 -21.58
CA ALA A 155 -10.80 6.35 -22.90
C ALA A 155 -11.50 5.52 -23.99
N ASP A 156 -11.49 4.18 -23.89
CA ASP A 156 -12.17 3.27 -24.83
C ASP A 156 -13.70 3.35 -24.70
N ARG A 157 -14.23 3.33 -23.47
CA ARG A 157 -15.68 3.34 -23.20
C ARG A 157 -16.36 4.61 -23.70
N PHE A 158 -15.72 5.77 -23.49
CA PHE A 158 -16.27 7.07 -23.88
C PHE A 158 -15.74 7.58 -25.22
N GLY A 159 -14.96 6.78 -25.95
CA GLY A 159 -14.43 7.11 -27.26
C GLY A 159 -13.47 8.30 -27.27
N LEU A 160 -12.74 8.53 -26.17
CA LEU A 160 -11.87 9.69 -26.05
C LEU A 160 -10.59 9.54 -26.87
N ARG A 161 -10.14 10.64 -27.46
CA ARG A 161 -8.86 10.66 -28.16
C ARG A 161 -7.67 10.52 -27.19
N THR A 162 -6.62 9.86 -27.65
CA THR A 162 -5.35 9.73 -26.92
C THR A 162 -4.16 10.33 -27.68
N CYS A 163 -4.37 10.68 -28.96
CA CYS A 163 -3.33 11.17 -29.86
C CYS A 163 -2.80 12.58 -29.47
N HIS A 164 -1.51 12.78 -29.68
CA HIS A 164 -0.85 14.09 -29.60
C HIS A 164 0.38 14.10 -30.53
N PRO A 165 0.45 15.06 -31.45
CA PRO A 165 -0.55 16.11 -31.76
C PRO A 165 -1.89 15.53 -32.28
N LEU A 166 -2.89 16.41 -32.44
CA LEU A 166 -4.16 16.01 -33.04
C LEU A 166 -3.88 15.50 -34.45
N ALA A 167 -4.29 14.26 -34.72
CA ALA A 167 -4.14 13.65 -36.05
C ALA A 167 -5.08 14.34 -37.07
N THR A 168 -4.73 14.28 -38.34
CA THR A 168 -5.57 14.79 -39.45
C THR A 168 -6.42 13.70 -40.10
N ARG A 169 -6.19 12.44 -39.74
CA ARG A 169 -6.94 11.26 -40.19
C ARG A 169 -7.25 10.34 -39.05
N VAL A 170 -8.36 9.60 -39.16
CA VAL A 170 -8.70 8.57 -38.17
C VAL A 170 -7.63 7.47 -38.12
N CYS A 171 -7.38 6.98 -36.93
CA CYS A 171 -6.37 5.96 -36.65
C CYS A 171 -7.03 4.60 -36.34
N LEU A 172 -6.22 3.58 -36.12
CA LEU A 172 -6.70 2.23 -35.79
C LEU A 172 -7.71 2.22 -34.64
N ARG A 173 -7.55 3.08 -33.59
CA ARG A 173 -8.49 3.14 -32.47
C ARG A 173 -9.93 3.50 -32.91
N TYR A 174 -10.08 4.35 -33.93
CA TYR A 174 -11.39 4.65 -34.49
C TYR A 174 -12.02 3.39 -35.15
N HIS A 175 -11.25 2.67 -35.96
CA HIS A 175 -11.72 1.44 -36.61
C HIS A 175 -12.04 0.31 -35.63
N LEU A 176 -11.40 0.32 -34.44
CA LEU A 176 -11.68 -0.58 -33.33
C LEU A 176 -12.83 -0.11 -32.41
N GLY A 177 -13.50 1.01 -32.73
CA GLY A 177 -14.58 1.57 -31.93
C GLY A 177 -14.12 2.18 -30.59
N ALA A 178 -12.81 2.39 -30.36
CA ALA A 178 -12.24 2.91 -29.15
C ALA A 178 -11.96 4.43 -29.19
N CYS A 179 -12.39 5.12 -30.26
CA CYS A 179 -12.26 6.56 -30.41
C CYS A 179 -13.38 7.05 -31.36
N THR A 180 -13.95 8.22 -31.05
CA THR A 180 -15.03 8.82 -31.83
C THR A 180 -14.59 9.43 -33.18
N GLY A 181 -13.28 9.57 -33.44
CA GLY A 181 -12.76 10.15 -34.67
C GLY A 181 -12.90 11.66 -34.77
N ILE A 182 -12.90 12.37 -33.65
CA ILE A 182 -13.01 13.84 -33.60
C ILE A 182 -11.95 14.56 -34.45
N CYS A 183 -10.78 13.94 -34.68
CA CYS A 183 -9.73 14.48 -35.53
C CYS A 183 -10.15 14.70 -37.02
N GLU A 184 -11.10 13.92 -37.50
CA GLU A 184 -11.73 14.09 -38.82
C GLU A 184 -13.17 14.63 -38.72
N GLN A 185 -13.54 15.24 -37.60
CA GLN A 185 -14.90 15.77 -37.37
C GLN A 185 -16.01 14.74 -37.54
N ARG A 186 -15.72 13.43 -37.23
CA ARG A 186 -16.71 12.34 -37.26
C ARG A 186 -17.79 12.52 -36.18
N VAL A 187 -17.55 13.32 -35.20
CA VAL A 187 -18.48 13.80 -34.15
C VAL A 187 -18.29 15.30 -33.99
N SER A 188 -19.32 15.99 -33.48
CA SER A 188 -19.23 17.41 -33.17
C SER A 188 -18.34 17.65 -31.95
N GLU A 189 -17.81 18.88 -31.80
CA GLU A 189 -17.05 19.27 -30.59
C GLU A 189 -17.92 19.22 -29.34
N ASP A 190 -19.23 19.55 -29.49
CA ASP A 190 -20.18 19.49 -28.38
C ASP A 190 -20.44 18.06 -27.89
N ASP A 191 -20.60 17.12 -28.82
CA ASP A 191 -20.74 15.70 -28.49
C ASP A 191 -19.47 15.15 -27.85
N TYR A 192 -18.31 15.54 -28.38
CA TYR A 192 -17.04 15.17 -27.77
C TYR A 192 -16.90 15.75 -26.33
N ALA A 193 -17.26 17.02 -26.13
CA ALA A 193 -17.26 17.64 -24.80
C ALA A 193 -18.26 16.95 -23.86
N ALA A 194 -19.41 16.50 -24.35
CA ALA A 194 -20.36 15.71 -23.58
C ALA A 194 -19.76 14.35 -23.16
N ALA A 195 -19.07 13.66 -24.07
CA ALA A 195 -18.35 12.41 -23.75
C ALA A 195 -17.26 12.63 -22.71
N VAL A 196 -16.50 13.71 -22.77
CA VAL A 196 -15.50 14.07 -21.75
C VAL A 196 -16.16 14.31 -20.40
N ARG A 197 -17.25 15.07 -20.34
CA ARG A 197 -18.00 15.28 -19.09
C ARG A 197 -18.51 13.97 -18.49
N ALA A 198 -19.04 13.07 -19.30
CA ALA A 198 -19.51 11.76 -18.86
C ALA A 198 -18.35 10.90 -18.31
N ALA A 199 -17.19 10.94 -18.95
CA ALA A 199 -15.99 10.26 -18.49
C ALA A 199 -15.49 10.79 -17.13
N LEU A 200 -15.51 12.12 -16.93
CA LEU A 200 -15.15 12.75 -15.66
C LEU A 200 -16.12 12.39 -14.54
N ALA A 201 -17.44 12.43 -14.84
CA ALA A 201 -18.47 12.02 -13.89
C ALA A 201 -18.34 10.54 -13.51
N PHE A 202 -18.00 9.69 -14.47
CA PHE A 202 -17.70 8.27 -14.20
C PHE A 202 -16.50 8.13 -13.24
N LEU A 203 -15.37 8.77 -13.54
CA LEU A 203 -14.16 8.71 -12.73
C LEU A 203 -14.28 9.34 -11.34
N ALA A 204 -15.25 10.21 -11.12
CA ALA A 204 -15.52 10.83 -9.80
C ALA A 204 -16.30 9.89 -8.86
N ARG A 205 -16.81 8.76 -9.34
CA ARG A 205 -17.54 7.77 -8.55
C ARG A 205 -16.58 6.96 -7.66
N PRO A 206 -17.09 6.34 -6.57
CA PRO A 206 -16.31 5.39 -5.79
C PRO A 206 -15.76 4.24 -6.65
N ASN A 207 -14.52 3.83 -6.40
CA ASN A 207 -13.89 2.74 -7.17
C ASN A 207 -14.68 1.42 -7.14
N ALA A 208 -15.42 1.14 -6.04
CA ALA A 208 -16.28 -0.04 -5.94
C ALA A 208 -17.38 -0.05 -7.01
N ASP A 209 -18.00 1.12 -7.26
CA ASP A 209 -19.03 1.25 -8.29
C ASP A 209 -18.45 1.09 -9.70
N LEU A 210 -17.22 1.61 -9.91
CA LEU A 210 -16.51 1.44 -11.18
C LEU A 210 -16.23 -0.04 -11.46
N VAL A 211 -15.80 -0.80 -10.44
CA VAL A 211 -15.57 -2.25 -10.55
C VAL A 211 -16.87 -2.99 -10.84
N ALA A 212 -17.99 -2.60 -10.21
CA ALA A 212 -19.30 -3.21 -10.47
C ALA A 212 -19.75 -2.99 -11.93
N ASP A 213 -19.58 -1.77 -12.45
CA ASP A 213 -19.90 -1.44 -13.86
C ASP A 213 -19.02 -2.24 -14.84
N MET A 214 -17.70 -2.30 -14.56
CA MET A 214 -16.76 -3.07 -15.39
C MET A 214 -17.11 -4.56 -15.40
N ARG A 215 -17.51 -5.11 -14.26
CA ARG A 215 -17.94 -6.52 -14.14
C ARG A 215 -19.18 -6.80 -15.01
N THR A 216 -20.15 -5.88 -15.00
CA THR A 216 -21.35 -5.96 -15.85
C THR A 216 -20.98 -5.91 -17.34
N GLU A 217 -20.04 -5.04 -17.71
CA GLU A 217 -19.59 -4.93 -19.10
C GLU A 217 -18.83 -6.20 -19.55
N VAL A 218 -18.02 -6.81 -18.67
CA VAL A 218 -17.36 -8.10 -18.96
C VAL A 218 -18.41 -9.19 -19.27
N ALA A 219 -19.47 -9.29 -18.48
CA ALA A 219 -20.55 -10.24 -18.72
C ALA A 219 -21.25 -9.99 -20.06
N THR A 220 -21.60 -8.73 -20.35
CA THR A 220 -22.24 -8.34 -21.61
C THR A 220 -21.34 -8.65 -22.82
N CYS A 221 -20.04 -8.39 -22.74
CA CYS A 221 -19.09 -8.74 -23.80
C CYS A 221 -19.01 -10.25 -24.02
N ALA A 222 -19.01 -11.04 -22.91
CA ALA A 222 -18.98 -12.50 -23.00
C ALA A 222 -20.25 -13.06 -23.67
N GLU A 223 -21.44 -12.54 -23.34
CA GLU A 223 -22.71 -12.90 -24.00
C GLU A 223 -22.71 -12.60 -25.51
N ARG A 224 -22.01 -11.52 -25.90
CA ARG A 224 -21.84 -11.14 -27.33
C ARG A 224 -20.69 -11.86 -28.02
N LEU A 225 -20.02 -12.80 -27.33
CA LEU A 225 -18.83 -13.53 -27.80
C LEU A 225 -17.64 -12.62 -28.13
N GLU A 226 -17.57 -11.42 -27.55
CA GLU A 226 -16.46 -10.46 -27.68
C GLU A 226 -15.35 -10.82 -26.66
N PHE A 227 -14.80 -12.02 -26.73
CA PHE A 227 -13.94 -12.57 -25.69
C PHE A 227 -12.64 -11.78 -25.45
N GLU A 228 -12.02 -11.24 -26.50
CA GLU A 228 -10.80 -10.44 -26.35
C GLU A 228 -11.06 -9.11 -25.62
N ARG A 229 -12.23 -8.51 -25.89
CA ARG A 229 -12.66 -7.29 -25.19
C ARG A 229 -13.01 -7.61 -23.73
N ALA A 230 -13.76 -8.66 -23.49
CA ALA A 230 -14.08 -9.13 -22.13
C ALA A 230 -12.82 -9.41 -21.31
N GLN A 231 -11.84 -10.10 -21.89
CA GLN A 231 -10.56 -10.39 -21.22
C GLN A 231 -9.80 -9.12 -20.87
N ARG A 232 -9.71 -8.16 -21.76
CA ARG A 232 -9.03 -6.88 -21.53
C ARG A 232 -9.68 -6.08 -20.40
N ILE A 233 -11.02 -5.94 -20.41
CA ILE A 233 -11.76 -5.25 -19.36
C ILE A 233 -11.60 -5.98 -18.03
N LYS A 234 -11.62 -7.31 -18.02
CA LYS A 234 -11.39 -8.13 -16.82
C LYS A 234 -10.02 -7.87 -16.19
N GLU A 235 -8.96 -7.81 -16.98
CA GLU A 235 -7.61 -7.50 -16.47
C GLU A 235 -7.54 -6.10 -15.85
N GLN A 236 -8.15 -5.10 -16.50
CA GLN A 236 -8.23 -3.73 -16.00
C GLN A 236 -9.06 -3.64 -14.71
N MET A 237 -10.18 -4.36 -14.65
CA MET A 237 -11.05 -4.47 -13.47
C MET A 237 -10.30 -5.09 -12.29
N LEU A 238 -9.61 -6.22 -12.49
CA LEU A 238 -8.85 -6.90 -11.44
C LEU A 238 -7.74 -6.01 -10.86
N ALA A 239 -7.08 -5.21 -11.71
CA ALA A 239 -6.07 -4.24 -11.25
C ALA A 239 -6.68 -3.13 -10.37
N LEU A 240 -7.91 -2.69 -10.66
CA LEU A 240 -8.64 -1.73 -9.83
C LEU A 240 -9.18 -2.39 -8.56
N GLU A 241 -9.81 -3.56 -8.68
CA GLU A 241 -10.39 -4.33 -7.57
C GLU A 241 -9.34 -4.68 -6.50
N ALA A 242 -8.10 -4.99 -6.90
CA ALA A 242 -7.01 -5.22 -5.97
C ALA A 242 -6.73 -4.01 -5.06
N THR A 243 -7.12 -2.81 -5.46
CA THR A 243 -6.99 -1.58 -4.65
C THR A 243 -8.14 -1.37 -3.67
N LEU A 244 -9.25 -2.09 -3.84
CA LEU A 244 -10.46 -1.97 -2.99
C LEU A 244 -10.42 -2.88 -1.75
N GLN A 245 -9.47 -3.81 -1.68
CA GLN A 245 -9.37 -4.67 -0.50
C GLN A 245 -9.13 -3.81 0.75
N PRO A 246 -9.87 -4.06 1.83
CA PRO A 246 -9.67 -3.34 3.08
C PRO A 246 -8.20 -3.42 3.49
N GLN A 247 -7.59 -2.27 3.69
CA GLN A 247 -6.21 -2.19 4.13
C GLN A 247 -6.20 -2.15 5.65
N ILE A 248 -5.68 -3.19 6.29
CA ILE A 248 -5.58 -3.22 7.76
C ILE A 248 -4.40 -2.39 8.28
N VAL A 249 -3.40 -2.15 7.44
CA VAL A 249 -2.21 -1.36 7.79
C VAL A 249 -2.44 0.16 7.76
N GLU A 250 -3.53 0.61 7.13
CA GLU A 250 -4.00 2.01 7.14
C GLU A 250 -5.53 2.03 7.12
N ARG A 251 -6.13 2.70 8.10
CA ARG A 251 -7.58 2.81 8.28
C ARG A 251 -7.94 4.28 8.48
N ASP A 252 -9.13 4.66 8.03
CA ASP A 252 -9.68 6.01 8.25
C ASP A 252 -10.30 6.11 9.66
N VAL A 253 -9.44 6.19 10.66
CA VAL A 253 -9.82 6.39 12.07
C VAL A 253 -8.88 7.40 12.72
N ASP A 254 -9.41 8.24 13.61
CA ASP A 254 -8.66 9.32 14.27
C ASP A 254 -8.35 9.01 15.74
N TYR A 255 -8.12 7.75 16.05
CA TYR A 255 -7.71 7.32 17.39
C TYR A 255 -6.46 6.43 17.32
N ASP A 256 -5.75 6.38 18.43
CA ASP A 256 -4.56 5.57 18.61
C ASP A 256 -4.93 4.19 19.13
N GLN A 257 -4.34 3.15 18.55
CA GLN A 257 -4.61 1.76 18.90
C GLN A 257 -3.31 0.95 18.96
N ASP A 258 -3.19 0.08 19.95
CA ASP A 258 -2.17 -0.97 19.96
C ASP A 258 -2.83 -2.34 19.86
N VAL A 259 -2.16 -3.27 19.19
CA VAL A 259 -2.60 -4.68 19.14
C VAL A 259 -1.53 -5.55 19.76
N VAL A 260 -1.90 -6.26 20.82
CA VAL A 260 -0.99 -7.11 21.58
C VAL A 260 -1.36 -8.57 21.39
N TYR A 261 -0.49 -9.32 20.72
CA TYR A 261 -0.64 -10.75 20.59
C TYR A 261 0.26 -11.45 21.60
N PHE A 262 -0.35 -12.14 22.57
CA PHE A 262 0.34 -12.98 23.51
C PHE A 262 0.54 -14.37 22.91
N GLY A 263 1.79 -14.80 22.83
CA GLY A 263 2.17 -16.12 22.36
C GLY A 263 1.84 -17.23 23.34
N PRO A 264 2.15 -18.49 23.02
CA PRO A 264 1.94 -19.61 23.95
C PRO A 264 2.69 -19.43 25.26
N ASP A 265 2.16 -19.97 26.36
CA ASP A 265 2.73 -19.88 27.72
C ASP A 265 4.23 -20.21 27.77
N LYS A 266 4.63 -21.30 27.09
CA LYS A 266 6.04 -21.73 27.06
C LYS A 266 6.99 -20.73 26.40
N ALA A 267 6.49 -19.83 25.53
CA ALA A 267 7.32 -18.90 24.80
C ALA A 267 7.60 -17.62 25.57
N ARG A 268 6.77 -17.28 26.58
CA ARG A 268 6.90 -16.05 27.39
C ARG A 268 7.19 -14.79 26.60
N ARG A 269 6.52 -14.63 25.46
CA ARG A 269 6.69 -13.52 24.55
C ARG A 269 5.36 -12.96 24.09
N ALA A 270 5.34 -11.65 23.87
CA ALA A 270 4.21 -10.94 23.26
C ALA A 270 4.70 -10.12 22.07
N LEU A 271 3.85 -9.95 21.07
CA LEU A 271 4.11 -9.03 19.97
C LEU A 271 3.16 -7.85 20.09
N VAL A 272 3.70 -6.64 19.98
CA VAL A 272 2.96 -5.40 20.02
C VAL A 272 3.03 -4.71 18.66
N ALA A 273 1.88 -4.50 18.03
CA ALA A 273 1.75 -3.63 16.87
C ALA A 273 1.24 -2.26 17.33
N THR A 274 1.96 -1.22 16.95
CA THR A 274 1.66 0.18 17.29
C THR A 274 0.98 0.85 16.12
N ILE A 275 -0.27 1.29 16.32
CA ILE A 275 -1.09 1.96 15.32
C ILE A 275 -1.43 3.37 15.84
N ARG A 276 -1.17 4.40 15.02
CA ARG A 276 -1.48 5.78 15.35
C ARG A 276 -2.35 6.38 14.26
N LYS A 277 -3.53 6.88 14.66
CA LYS A 277 -4.54 7.43 13.73
C LYS A 277 -4.80 6.49 12.56
N GLY A 278 -5.01 5.22 12.87
CA GLY A 278 -5.27 4.17 11.89
C GLY A 278 -4.07 3.65 11.11
N VAL A 279 -2.87 4.19 11.30
CA VAL A 279 -1.66 3.82 10.54
C VAL A 279 -0.75 2.91 11.37
N LEU A 280 -0.43 1.72 10.85
CA LEU A 280 0.56 0.81 11.46
C LEU A 280 1.97 1.41 11.32
N LEU A 281 2.64 1.62 12.43
CA LEU A 281 3.97 2.25 12.48
C LEU A 281 5.09 1.31 12.90
N ASP A 282 4.81 0.36 13.80
CA ASP A 282 5.83 -0.53 14.34
C ASP A 282 5.24 -1.87 14.77
N VAL A 283 6.11 -2.88 14.80
CA VAL A 283 5.78 -4.22 15.29
C VAL A 283 6.98 -4.73 16.08
N ALA A 284 6.82 -4.89 17.38
CA ALA A 284 7.91 -5.24 18.30
C ALA A 284 7.61 -6.52 19.09
N LEU A 285 8.58 -7.44 19.12
CA LEU A 285 8.55 -8.61 20.00
C LEU A 285 9.05 -8.23 21.40
N CYS A 286 8.28 -8.57 22.42
CA CYS A 286 8.57 -8.28 23.83
C CYS A 286 8.65 -9.59 24.61
N THR A 287 9.41 -9.59 25.71
CA THR A 287 9.48 -10.71 26.66
C THR A 287 8.51 -10.48 27.82
N LEU A 288 7.90 -11.54 28.30
CA LEU A 288 7.07 -11.56 29.50
C LEU A 288 7.89 -12.08 30.69
N ASP A 289 7.46 -11.73 31.90
CA ASP A 289 8.05 -12.25 33.13
C ASP A 289 7.91 -13.77 33.19
N GLU A 290 9.01 -14.45 33.46
CA GLU A 290 9.08 -15.91 33.56
C GLU A 290 8.77 -16.41 34.98
N THR A 291 8.76 -15.53 35.98
CA THR A 291 8.65 -15.88 37.42
C THR A 291 7.19 -16.00 37.86
N THR A 292 6.25 -15.35 37.18
CA THR A 292 4.83 -15.33 37.54
C THR A 292 4.00 -16.29 36.67
N ALA A 293 2.77 -16.60 37.13
CA ALA A 293 1.82 -17.36 36.27
C ALA A 293 1.58 -16.63 34.96
N TYR A 294 1.40 -17.37 33.86
CA TYR A 294 1.32 -16.79 32.50
C TYR A 294 0.29 -15.68 32.37
N VAL A 295 -0.94 -15.91 32.83
CA VAL A 295 -2.00 -14.89 32.78
C VAL A 295 -1.61 -13.63 33.59
N GLN A 296 -0.95 -13.82 34.74
CA GLN A 296 -0.46 -12.70 35.54
C GLN A 296 0.65 -11.96 34.81
N ALA A 297 1.61 -12.66 34.21
CA ALA A 297 2.68 -12.03 33.42
C ALA A 297 2.12 -11.19 32.24
N CYS A 298 1.07 -11.67 31.55
CA CYS A 298 0.40 -10.92 30.50
C CYS A 298 -0.26 -9.63 31.04
N ARG A 299 -0.91 -9.73 32.21
CA ARG A 299 -1.53 -8.57 32.88
C ARG A 299 -0.49 -7.54 33.32
N ASP A 300 0.57 -8.00 33.98
CA ASP A 300 1.65 -7.13 34.46
C ASP A 300 2.36 -6.45 33.29
N PHE A 301 2.52 -7.13 32.16
CA PHE A 301 3.04 -6.54 30.93
C PHE A 301 2.16 -5.40 30.42
N LEU A 302 0.83 -5.57 30.38
CA LEU A 302 -0.09 -4.51 29.95
C LEU A 302 -0.07 -3.34 30.92
N LEU A 303 -0.07 -3.59 32.23
CA LEU A 303 0.00 -2.55 33.27
C LEU A 303 1.30 -1.76 33.20
N ALA A 304 2.44 -2.44 33.03
CA ALA A 304 3.75 -1.80 32.92
C ALA A 304 3.90 -0.97 31.65
N ARG A 305 3.29 -1.44 30.55
CA ARG A 305 3.37 -0.75 29.27
C ARG A 305 2.45 0.46 29.17
N TYR A 306 1.29 0.39 29.81
CA TYR A 306 0.25 1.43 29.72
C TYR A 306 -0.16 1.98 31.10
N PRO A 307 0.78 2.57 31.88
CA PRO A 307 0.49 2.92 33.26
C PRO A 307 -0.45 4.12 33.41
N HIS A 308 -0.31 5.17 32.61
CA HIS A 308 -1.04 6.44 32.79
C HIS A 308 -1.41 7.13 31.47
N SER A 309 -0.67 6.87 30.41
CA SER A 309 -0.92 7.39 29.06
C SER A 309 -0.67 6.26 28.07
N GLY A 310 -1.72 5.79 27.46
CA GLY A 310 -1.68 4.74 26.45
C GLY A 310 -2.45 5.17 25.21
N PRO A 311 -2.54 4.30 24.21
CA PRO A 311 -3.45 4.49 23.11
C PRO A 311 -4.89 4.51 23.61
N ASP A 312 -5.80 5.03 22.79
CA ASP A 312 -7.24 5.06 23.11
C ASP A 312 -7.81 3.65 23.25
N GLU A 313 -7.20 2.68 22.56
CA GLU A 313 -7.64 1.29 22.56
C GLU A 313 -6.48 0.30 22.48
N VAL A 314 -6.60 -0.82 23.19
CA VAL A 314 -5.69 -1.97 23.12
C VAL A 314 -6.49 -3.22 22.78
N LEU A 315 -6.20 -3.84 21.63
CA LEU A 315 -6.74 -5.15 21.26
C LEU A 315 -5.78 -6.25 21.69
N CYS A 316 -6.31 -7.35 22.23
CA CYS A 316 -5.46 -8.50 22.60
C CYS A 316 -6.20 -9.84 22.48
N ASN A 317 -5.47 -10.94 22.55
CA ASN A 317 -6.00 -12.31 22.53
C ASN A 317 -6.09 -12.94 23.94
N MET A 318 -6.17 -12.11 24.97
CA MET A 318 -6.37 -12.63 26.34
C MET A 318 -7.84 -13.07 26.55
N PRO A 319 -8.10 -14.07 27.38
CA PRO A 319 -9.48 -14.42 27.78
C PRO A 319 -10.18 -13.21 28.44
N GLU A 320 -11.47 -13.01 28.16
CA GLU A 320 -12.25 -11.89 28.72
C GLU A 320 -12.26 -11.86 30.27
N GLU A 321 -12.26 -13.04 30.91
CA GLU A 321 -12.16 -13.18 32.37
C GLU A 321 -10.89 -12.54 32.94
N ALA A 322 -9.78 -12.61 32.20
CA ALA A 322 -8.53 -11.98 32.58
C ALA A 322 -8.56 -10.45 32.36
N LEU A 323 -9.41 -9.95 31.46
CA LEU A 323 -9.58 -8.52 31.18
C LEU A 323 -10.56 -7.85 32.13
N ALA A 324 -11.54 -8.56 32.71
CA ALA A 324 -12.49 -8.02 33.66
C ALA A 324 -11.84 -7.31 34.86
N ALA A 325 -10.67 -7.81 35.30
CA ALA A 325 -9.87 -7.20 36.34
C ALA A 325 -9.12 -5.91 35.88
N PHE A 326 -8.99 -5.66 34.59
CA PHE A 326 -8.38 -4.46 34.03
C PHE A 326 -9.30 -3.23 34.12
N ALA A 327 -10.63 -3.43 33.94
CA ALA A 327 -11.63 -2.37 34.05
C ALA A 327 -11.72 -1.77 35.46
N ILE A 328 -11.30 -2.52 36.49
CA ILE A 328 -11.38 -2.12 37.91
C ILE A 328 -10.23 -1.17 38.32
N GLN A 329 -9.11 -1.14 37.59
CA GLN A 329 -7.92 -0.36 37.96
C GLN A 329 -7.78 1.02 37.29
N GLY A 330 -8.82 1.52 36.65
CA GLY A 330 -8.87 2.92 36.17
C GLY A 330 -8.03 3.25 34.94
N ASN A 331 -7.63 2.26 34.16
CA ASN A 331 -6.96 2.50 32.88
C ASN A 331 -7.95 3.14 31.88
N LYS A 332 -7.64 4.34 31.40
CA LYS A 332 -8.50 5.09 30.46
C LYS A 332 -8.61 4.48 29.06
N GLY A 333 -7.73 3.55 28.68
CA GLY A 333 -7.77 2.82 27.42
C GLY A 333 -8.67 1.58 27.53
N ARG A 334 -9.52 1.36 26.53
CA ARG A 334 -10.33 0.14 26.45
C ARG A 334 -9.43 -1.02 26.03
N VAL A 335 -9.21 -2.00 26.91
CA VAL A 335 -8.60 -3.27 26.52
C VAL A 335 -9.73 -4.25 26.18
N ARG A 336 -9.70 -4.84 25.00
CA ARG A 336 -10.73 -5.79 24.55
C ARG A 336 -10.20 -6.88 23.62
N VAL A 337 -10.97 -7.93 23.49
CA VAL A 337 -10.72 -9.03 22.55
C VAL A 337 -11.55 -8.78 21.30
N PRO A 338 -10.94 -8.70 20.12
CA PRO A 338 -11.71 -8.57 18.88
C PRO A 338 -12.37 -9.90 18.52
N THR A 339 -13.65 -9.86 18.15
CA THR A 339 -14.42 -11.05 17.79
C THR A 339 -14.68 -11.20 16.30
N ALA A 340 -14.61 -10.12 15.53
CA ALA A 340 -14.88 -10.11 14.09
C ALA A 340 -14.30 -8.87 13.39
N GLY A 341 -14.33 -8.87 12.06
CA GLY A 341 -14.00 -7.73 11.22
C GLY A 341 -12.51 -7.38 11.17
N VAL A 342 -12.21 -6.12 10.84
CA VAL A 342 -10.83 -5.62 10.62
C VAL A 342 -9.94 -5.78 11.85
N GLU A 343 -10.50 -5.71 13.03
CA GLU A 343 -9.75 -5.84 14.29
C GLU A 343 -9.27 -7.27 14.53
N GLN A 344 -10.10 -8.26 14.18
CA GLN A 344 -9.68 -9.67 14.18
C GLN A 344 -8.56 -9.90 13.16
N GLU A 345 -8.65 -9.26 12.01
CA GLU A 345 -7.60 -9.33 10.98
C GLU A 345 -6.29 -8.67 11.44
N LEU A 346 -6.34 -7.59 12.22
CA LEU A 346 -5.18 -6.97 12.85
C LEU A 346 -4.51 -7.91 13.87
N LEU A 347 -5.32 -8.59 14.69
CA LEU A 347 -4.79 -9.57 15.64
C LEU A 347 -4.14 -10.75 14.92
N GLU A 348 -4.73 -11.20 13.81
CA GLU A 348 -4.15 -12.24 12.95
C GLU A 348 -2.85 -11.78 12.27
N LEU A 349 -2.76 -10.52 11.84
CA LEU A 349 -1.51 -9.92 11.36
C LEU A 349 -0.42 -9.93 12.45
N CYS A 350 -0.80 -9.61 13.68
CA CYS A 350 0.12 -9.69 14.81
C CYS A 350 0.58 -11.13 15.07
N ARG A 351 -0.34 -12.12 15.00
CA ARG A 351 0.02 -13.54 15.11
C ARG A 351 1.03 -13.97 14.06
N LEU A 352 0.80 -13.60 12.80
CA LEU A 352 1.71 -13.91 11.69
C LEU A 352 3.12 -13.33 11.93
N ASN A 353 3.21 -12.09 12.37
CA ASN A 353 4.47 -11.44 12.68
C ASN A 353 5.15 -12.04 13.94
N TYR A 354 4.36 -12.43 14.94
CA TYR A 354 4.84 -13.13 16.13
C TYR A 354 5.51 -14.46 15.76
N GLU A 355 4.84 -15.30 15.00
CA GLU A 355 5.36 -16.60 14.57
C GLU A 355 6.67 -16.47 13.78
N TYR A 356 6.76 -15.43 12.96
CA TYR A 356 7.98 -15.13 12.22
C TYR A 356 9.11 -14.67 13.15
N GLN A 357 8.87 -13.68 14.01
CA GLN A 357 9.93 -13.09 14.85
C GLN A 357 10.44 -14.10 15.89
N VAL A 358 9.57 -14.94 16.44
CA VAL A 358 10.01 -16.00 17.36
C VAL A 358 10.94 -16.99 16.69
N LYS A 359 10.65 -17.41 15.45
CA LYS A 359 11.53 -18.30 14.66
C LYS A 359 12.90 -17.71 14.34
N VAL A 360 12.99 -16.40 14.22
CA VAL A 360 14.25 -15.70 13.90
C VAL A 360 15.09 -15.45 15.17
N CYS A 361 14.44 -15.35 16.34
CA CYS A 361 15.10 -15.12 17.62
C CYS A 361 15.39 -16.41 18.41
N SER A 362 14.95 -17.58 17.93
CA SER A 362 15.30 -18.90 18.42
C SER A 362 16.53 -19.42 17.72
#